data_5abbd169efd7583d1fd0e1e8e58e87b1
#
_entry.id   5abbd169efd7583d1fd0e1e8e58e87b1
#
_cell.length_a   1.000
_cell.length_b   1.000
_cell.length_c   1.000
_cell.angle_alpha   90.00
_cell.angle_beta   90.00
_cell.angle_gamma   90.00
#
_symmetry.space_group_name_H-M   'P 1'
#
loop_
_entity.id
_entity.type
_entity.pdbx_description
1 polymer ?
#
loop_
_entity_poly.entity_id
_entity_poly.type
_entity_poly.pdbx_seq_one_letter_code
_entity_poly.pdbx_strand_id
1 'polypeptide(L)'
;MNLPHEVVMEPSGSGRRAGASACTSSPGTRLLIVDDEAECRKLLAVMLAQAGMSCTTARNGAEALSILQREPVDAVIADLNMPGVSGLELLVQVRRFYPQQVFLMATGVDDVRVGMQAMRQGADDYLVKPLEADMIVASLERAFHKRQLEQAVENYRQRLEEMVSARTLQLQNALARIESGYADTLDALGAAIDLRDSQTGGHSRRVFLYSIEMLNTLNGTPKQRKSLAMGAWLHDVGKLAIPDAILFKPGPLTPEERKIMETHVRIGYDMVKRIAFLADAAEIILAHHERWNGSGYPQGLKGTEIPLGARIFAVADTVDAMTSDRPYHSALPFQAARMEIERNAGILFDSQVADAFLGIPNETWEATRKPTSAIEISGVLAGISIENSRGAAEPASNDVT
;
A
#
# COMPACT_ATOMS: atom_id res chain seq x y z
N MET A 1 -24.44 7.32 37.04
CA MET A 1 -25.08 7.88 35.84
C MET A 1 -24.87 6.88 34.71
N ASN A 2 -25.97 6.44 34.17
CA ASN A 2 -26.18 5.24 33.37
C ASN A 2 -25.31 5.07 32.12
N LEU A 3 -24.67 3.91 32.01
CA LEU A 3 -24.17 3.34 30.74
C LEU A 3 -25.35 2.66 30.00
N PRO A 4 -25.48 2.78 28.71
CA PRO A 4 -26.48 2.02 27.96
C PRO A 4 -25.99 0.62 27.58
N HIS A 5 -26.90 -0.31 27.69
CA HIS A 5 -26.85 -1.75 27.48
C HIS A 5 -26.26 -2.18 26.13
N GLU A 6 -25.37 -3.17 26.20
CA GLU A 6 -25.03 -4.09 25.11
C GLU A 6 -26.31 -4.85 24.68
N VAL A 7 -26.63 -4.72 23.40
CA VAL A 7 -27.61 -5.59 22.74
C VAL A 7 -26.86 -6.80 22.19
N VAL A 8 -26.88 -7.90 22.96
CA VAL A 8 -26.51 -9.24 22.50
C VAL A 8 -27.60 -9.72 21.57
N MET A 9 -27.33 -9.83 20.25
CA MET A 9 -28.17 -10.57 19.33
C MET A 9 -27.84 -12.06 19.42
N GLU A 10 -28.76 -12.83 19.99
CA GLU A 10 -28.76 -14.30 19.89
C GLU A 10 -29.08 -14.72 18.44
N PRO A 11 -28.42 -15.75 17.89
CA PRO A 11 -28.80 -16.32 16.63
C PRO A 11 -30.01 -17.26 16.82
N SER A 12 -31.20 -16.80 16.42
CA SER A 12 -32.37 -17.67 16.32
C SER A 12 -32.13 -18.76 15.28
N GLY A 13 -31.91 -19.97 15.78
CA GLY A 13 -31.88 -21.18 14.97
C GLY A 13 -33.26 -21.50 14.38
N SER A 14 -33.31 -21.58 13.06
CA SER A 14 -34.28 -22.45 12.39
C SER A 14 -33.53 -23.15 11.27
N GLY A 15 -33.11 -24.39 11.58
CA GLY A 15 -32.56 -25.33 10.59
C GLY A 15 -33.62 -25.60 9.52
N ARG A 16 -33.47 -25.00 8.37
CA ARG A 16 -33.94 -25.56 7.11
C ARG A 16 -32.76 -26.28 6.47
N ARG A 17 -32.80 -27.61 6.57
CA ARG A 17 -32.04 -28.51 5.69
C ARG A 17 -32.38 -28.05 4.27
N ALA A 18 -31.43 -27.43 3.61
CA ALA A 18 -31.43 -27.29 2.16
C ALA A 18 -31.33 -28.73 1.62
N GLY A 19 -32.48 -29.27 1.23
CA GLY A 19 -32.51 -30.48 0.45
C GLY A 19 -31.65 -30.30 -0.78
N ALA A 20 -30.80 -31.29 -1.06
CA ALA A 20 -30.14 -31.41 -2.33
C ALA A 20 -31.19 -31.32 -3.43
N SER A 21 -31.30 -30.13 -4.03
CA SER A 21 -32.07 -29.97 -5.27
C SER A 21 -31.25 -30.72 -6.31
N ALA A 22 -31.70 -31.90 -6.69
CA ALA A 22 -31.22 -32.57 -7.87
C ALA A 22 -31.25 -31.55 -9.01
N CYS A 23 -30.11 -31.21 -9.58
CA CYS A 23 -30.03 -30.50 -10.85
C CYS A 23 -30.63 -31.42 -11.94
N THR A 24 -31.91 -31.41 -12.05
CA THR A 24 -32.60 -31.92 -13.24
C THR A 24 -32.36 -30.88 -14.34
N SER A 25 -31.90 -31.33 -15.51
CA SER A 25 -31.92 -30.55 -16.74
C SER A 25 -33.22 -29.77 -16.80
N SER A 26 -33.11 -28.44 -16.73
CA SER A 26 -34.32 -27.59 -16.61
C SER A 26 -35.19 -27.78 -17.86
N PRO A 27 -36.49 -28.01 -17.71
CA PRO A 27 -37.40 -28.04 -18.86
C PRO A 27 -37.21 -26.74 -19.66
N GLY A 28 -36.76 -26.87 -20.94
CA GLY A 28 -36.53 -25.75 -21.84
C GLY A 28 -35.10 -25.56 -22.27
N THR A 29 -34.11 -26.42 -21.88
CA THR A 29 -32.75 -26.40 -22.42
C THR A 29 -32.75 -26.47 -23.93
N ARG A 30 -32.10 -25.52 -24.61
CA ARG A 30 -32.07 -25.42 -26.09
C ARG A 30 -30.80 -26.07 -26.60
N LEU A 31 -30.97 -27.12 -27.38
CA LEU A 31 -29.84 -27.89 -27.92
C LEU A 31 -29.72 -27.67 -29.43
N LEU A 32 -28.49 -27.58 -29.91
CA LEU A 32 -28.18 -27.64 -31.33
C LEU A 32 -27.58 -28.99 -31.64
N ILE A 33 -28.26 -29.80 -32.42
CA ILE A 33 -27.79 -31.12 -32.88
C ILE A 33 -27.24 -30.96 -34.29
N VAL A 34 -25.96 -31.33 -34.47
CA VAL A 34 -25.23 -31.21 -35.74
C VAL A 34 -24.75 -32.56 -36.17
N ASP A 35 -25.31 -33.09 -37.25
CA ASP A 35 -24.96 -34.39 -37.81
C ASP A 35 -25.32 -34.37 -39.29
N ASP A 36 -24.59 -35.00 -40.22
CA ASP A 36 -24.88 -34.99 -41.65
C ASP A 36 -25.99 -35.98 -41.99
N GLU A 37 -26.21 -37.02 -41.15
CA GLU A 37 -27.26 -38.04 -41.37
C GLU A 37 -28.64 -37.50 -40.86
N ALA A 38 -29.57 -37.34 -41.79
CA ALA A 38 -30.90 -36.78 -41.47
C ALA A 38 -31.72 -37.65 -40.47
N GLU A 39 -31.51 -39.00 -40.52
CA GLU A 39 -32.19 -39.92 -39.65
C GLU A 39 -31.67 -39.81 -38.21
N CYS A 40 -30.34 -39.73 -38.06
CA CYS A 40 -29.69 -39.57 -36.77
C CYS A 40 -30.15 -38.23 -36.11
N ARG A 41 -30.17 -37.15 -36.85
CA ARG A 41 -30.64 -35.85 -36.36
C ARG A 41 -32.08 -35.91 -35.84
N LYS A 42 -33.00 -36.55 -36.64
CA LYS A 42 -34.41 -36.68 -36.26
C LYS A 42 -34.58 -37.55 -35.02
N LEU A 43 -33.88 -38.67 -34.97
CA LEU A 43 -33.95 -39.59 -33.83
C LEU A 43 -33.52 -38.90 -32.53
N LEU A 44 -32.37 -38.25 -32.57
CA LEU A 44 -31.81 -37.52 -31.41
C LEU A 44 -32.74 -36.42 -30.98
N ALA A 45 -33.29 -35.63 -31.92
CA ALA A 45 -34.24 -34.53 -31.62
C ALA A 45 -35.51 -35.07 -30.93
N VAL A 46 -36.06 -36.20 -31.39
CA VAL A 46 -37.23 -36.81 -30.77
C VAL A 46 -36.91 -37.33 -29.36
N MET A 47 -35.78 -38.05 -29.23
CA MET A 47 -35.37 -38.58 -27.92
C MET A 47 -35.15 -37.48 -26.87
N LEU A 48 -34.48 -36.42 -27.24
CA LEU A 48 -34.17 -35.33 -26.33
C LEU A 48 -35.41 -34.41 -26.06
N ALA A 49 -36.30 -34.31 -27.04
CA ALA A 49 -37.60 -33.64 -26.81
C ALA A 49 -38.46 -34.41 -25.79
N GLN A 50 -38.44 -35.75 -25.80
CA GLN A 50 -39.10 -36.57 -24.77
C GLN A 50 -38.46 -36.36 -23.37
N ALA A 51 -37.20 -36.04 -23.31
CA ALA A 51 -36.50 -35.63 -22.08
C ALA A 51 -36.72 -34.16 -21.68
N GLY A 52 -37.63 -33.40 -22.38
CA GLY A 52 -38.03 -32.03 -22.05
C GLY A 52 -37.11 -30.96 -22.65
N MET A 53 -36.26 -31.25 -23.60
CA MET A 53 -35.33 -30.33 -24.24
C MET A 53 -35.86 -29.81 -25.57
N SER A 54 -35.51 -28.57 -25.94
CA SER A 54 -35.87 -27.99 -27.24
C SER A 54 -34.67 -28.16 -28.20
N CYS A 55 -34.89 -28.79 -29.35
CA CYS A 55 -33.81 -29.14 -30.26
C CYS A 55 -33.96 -28.39 -31.59
N THR A 56 -32.92 -27.66 -31.96
CA THR A 56 -32.67 -27.15 -33.31
C THR A 56 -31.64 -28.07 -33.99
N THR A 57 -31.74 -28.29 -35.28
CA THR A 57 -30.86 -29.19 -35.99
C THR A 57 -30.12 -28.51 -37.12
N ALA A 58 -28.87 -28.92 -37.36
CA ALA A 58 -28.03 -28.48 -38.47
C ALA A 58 -27.44 -29.71 -39.19
N ARG A 59 -27.30 -29.62 -40.50
CA ARG A 59 -26.78 -30.70 -41.35
C ARG A 59 -25.25 -30.70 -41.52
N ASN A 60 -24.59 -29.62 -41.11
CA ASN A 60 -23.15 -29.45 -41.16
C ASN A 60 -22.68 -28.32 -40.25
N GLY A 61 -21.35 -28.18 -40.07
CA GLY A 61 -20.78 -27.13 -39.19
C GLY A 61 -21.05 -25.70 -39.64
N ALA A 62 -21.18 -25.44 -40.96
CA ALA A 62 -21.47 -24.08 -41.49
C ALA A 62 -22.90 -23.62 -41.13
N GLU A 63 -23.87 -24.51 -41.22
CA GLU A 63 -25.25 -24.25 -40.80
C GLU A 63 -25.33 -24.08 -39.27
N ALA A 64 -24.60 -24.90 -38.53
CA ALA A 64 -24.52 -24.80 -37.08
C ALA A 64 -24.01 -23.40 -36.62
N LEU A 65 -22.94 -22.90 -37.22
CA LEU A 65 -22.40 -21.56 -36.94
C LEU A 65 -23.42 -20.45 -37.28
N SER A 66 -24.14 -20.60 -38.40
CA SER A 66 -25.21 -19.65 -38.76
C SER A 66 -26.35 -19.64 -37.75
N ILE A 67 -26.72 -20.79 -37.20
CA ILE A 67 -27.75 -20.90 -36.14
C ILE A 67 -27.24 -20.25 -34.84
N LEU A 68 -26.01 -20.56 -34.40
CA LEU A 68 -25.41 -19.97 -33.20
C LEU A 68 -25.32 -18.45 -33.23
N GLN A 69 -25.25 -17.86 -34.44
CA GLN A 69 -25.27 -16.39 -34.59
C GLN A 69 -26.66 -15.77 -34.44
N ARG A 70 -27.72 -16.53 -34.71
CA ARG A 70 -29.09 -16.03 -34.80
C ARG A 70 -29.93 -16.36 -33.57
N GLU A 71 -29.69 -17.52 -32.98
CA GLU A 71 -30.49 -18.08 -31.91
C GLU A 71 -29.66 -18.42 -30.69
N PRO A 72 -30.14 -18.15 -29.48
CA PRO A 72 -29.48 -18.58 -28.27
C PRO A 72 -29.62 -20.10 -28.11
N VAL A 73 -28.47 -20.77 -28.00
CA VAL A 73 -28.33 -22.21 -27.79
C VAL A 73 -27.59 -22.44 -26.47
N ASP A 74 -28.06 -23.40 -25.67
CA ASP A 74 -27.45 -23.69 -24.38
C ASP A 74 -26.34 -24.75 -24.48
N ALA A 75 -26.51 -25.74 -25.41
CA ALA A 75 -25.46 -26.70 -25.71
C ALA A 75 -25.49 -27.14 -27.18
N VAL A 76 -24.33 -27.55 -27.70
CA VAL A 76 -24.12 -28.13 -29.03
C VAL A 76 -23.74 -29.62 -28.85
N ILE A 77 -24.39 -30.49 -29.63
CA ILE A 77 -24.02 -31.88 -29.79
C ILE A 77 -23.66 -32.04 -31.26
N ALA A 78 -22.40 -32.28 -31.58
CA ALA A 78 -21.92 -32.35 -32.95
C ALA A 78 -21.30 -33.72 -33.27
N ASP A 79 -21.66 -34.24 -34.42
CA ASP A 79 -20.96 -35.43 -34.97
C ASP A 79 -19.51 -35.04 -35.36
N LEU A 80 -18.61 -35.98 -35.14
CA LEU A 80 -17.21 -35.79 -35.48
C LEU A 80 -17.00 -35.73 -37.00
N ASN A 81 -17.59 -36.67 -37.73
CA ASN A 81 -17.32 -36.95 -39.12
C ASN A 81 -18.40 -36.33 -40.02
N MET A 82 -18.27 -35.06 -40.31
CA MET A 82 -19.20 -34.36 -41.23
C MET A 82 -18.49 -33.87 -42.47
N PRO A 83 -19.18 -33.87 -43.65
CA PRO A 83 -18.58 -33.30 -44.86
C PRO A 83 -18.45 -31.78 -44.75
N GLY A 84 -17.33 -31.26 -45.24
CA GLY A 84 -17.03 -29.81 -45.21
C GLY A 84 -16.38 -29.39 -43.90
N VAL A 85 -17.11 -28.76 -42.99
CA VAL A 85 -16.61 -28.41 -41.67
C VAL A 85 -16.86 -29.55 -40.72
N SER A 86 -15.78 -30.24 -40.30
CA SER A 86 -15.82 -31.36 -39.31
C SER A 86 -16.26 -30.89 -37.94
N GLY A 87 -16.65 -31.82 -37.08
CA GLY A 87 -17.01 -31.53 -35.68
C GLY A 87 -15.86 -30.88 -34.88
N LEU A 88 -14.61 -31.28 -35.16
CA LEU A 88 -13.43 -30.66 -34.52
C LEU A 88 -13.21 -29.21 -34.99
N GLU A 89 -13.36 -28.96 -36.27
CA GLU A 89 -13.24 -27.60 -36.80
C GLU A 89 -14.36 -26.70 -36.26
N LEU A 90 -15.58 -27.21 -36.15
CA LEU A 90 -16.70 -26.55 -35.54
C LEU A 90 -16.41 -26.23 -34.06
N LEU A 91 -15.88 -27.20 -33.30
CA LEU A 91 -15.48 -26.99 -31.90
C LEU A 91 -14.49 -25.83 -31.75
N VAL A 92 -13.44 -25.82 -32.56
CA VAL A 92 -12.42 -24.73 -32.55
C VAL A 92 -13.06 -23.37 -32.79
N GLN A 93 -13.98 -23.28 -33.75
CA GLN A 93 -14.67 -22.01 -34.00
C GLN A 93 -15.63 -21.64 -32.87
N VAL A 94 -16.39 -22.59 -32.32
CA VAL A 94 -17.25 -22.37 -31.17
C VAL A 94 -16.46 -21.91 -29.95
N ARG A 95 -15.30 -22.51 -29.66
CA ARG A 95 -14.44 -22.08 -28.56
C ARG A 95 -13.86 -20.67 -28.75
N ARG A 96 -13.59 -20.27 -29.99
CA ARG A 96 -13.10 -18.93 -30.30
C ARG A 96 -14.15 -17.85 -30.09
N PHE A 97 -15.38 -18.06 -30.52
CA PHE A 97 -16.43 -17.05 -30.52
C PHE A 97 -17.43 -17.18 -29.37
N TYR A 98 -17.59 -18.40 -28.83
CA TYR A 98 -18.52 -18.76 -27.77
C TYR A 98 -17.81 -19.61 -26.70
N PRO A 99 -16.83 -19.10 -25.98
CA PRO A 99 -15.95 -19.89 -25.09
C PRO A 99 -16.71 -20.62 -23.99
N GLN A 100 -17.86 -20.09 -23.58
CA GLN A 100 -18.69 -20.66 -22.51
C GLN A 100 -19.75 -21.65 -23.02
N GLN A 101 -19.89 -21.81 -24.33
CA GLN A 101 -20.88 -22.72 -24.92
C GLN A 101 -20.58 -24.17 -24.52
N VAL A 102 -21.57 -24.88 -23.97
CA VAL A 102 -21.39 -26.32 -23.75
C VAL A 102 -21.33 -27.05 -25.11
N PHE A 103 -20.36 -27.93 -25.27
CA PHE A 103 -20.10 -28.65 -26.54
C PHE A 103 -19.79 -30.10 -26.26
N LEU A 104 -20.67 -31.00 -26.72
CA LEU A 104 -20.47 -32.42 -26.69
C LEU A 104 -20.13 -32.92 -28.08
N MET A 105 -19.13 -33.83 -28.19
CA MET A 105 -18.73 -34.45 -29.43
C MET A 105 -19.34 -35.87 -29.54
N ALA A 106 -20.08 -36.15 -30.59
CA ALA A 106 -20.52 -37.53 -30.91
C ALA A 106 -19.48 -38.23 -31.80
N THR A 107 -19.08 -39.43 -31.44
CA THR A 107 -18.03 -40.18 -32.15
C THR A 107 -18.42 -41.65 -32.39
N GLY A 108 -17.89 -42.28 -33.44
CA GLY A 108 -17.99 -43.75 -33.63
C GLY A 108 -17.08 -44.52 -32.67
N VAL A 109 -17.34 -45.81 -32.53
CA VAL A 109 -16.58 -46.71 -31.63
C VAL A 109 -15.09 -46.77 -31.97
N ASP A 110 -14.74 -46.61 -33.25
CA ASP A 110 -13.36 -46.68 -33.74
C ASP A 110 -12.58 -45.39 -33.56
N ASP A 111 -13.24 -44.30 -33.20
CA ASP A 111 -12.71 -42.92 -33.15
C ASP A 111 -12.36 -42.41 -31.74
N VAL A 112 -12.16 -43.30 -30.76
CA VAL A 112 -11.87 -42.93 -29.35
C VAL A 112 -10.65 -41.98 -29.23
N ARG A 113 -9.63 -42.16 -30.08
CA ARG A 113 -8.47 -41.25 -30.07
C ARG A 113 -8.87 -39.83 -30.45
N VAL A 114 -9.81 -39.68 -31.37
CA VAL A 114 -10.30 -38.34 -31.81
C VAL A 114 -11.23 -37.75 -30.77
N GLY A 115 -12.01 -38.55 -30.05
CA GLY A 115 -12.76 -38.10 -28.87
C GLY A 115 -11.82 -37.48 -27.82
N MET A 116 -10.67 -38.14 -27.55
CA MET A 116 -9.63 -37.57 -26.66
C MET A 116 -9.02 -36.28 -27.22
N GLN A 117 -8.88 -36.13 -28.53
CA GLN A 117 -8.43 -34.92 -29.17
C GLN A 117 -9.47 -33.77 -29.00
N ALA A 118 -10.76 -34.08 -29.16
CA ALA A 118 -11.83 -33.12 -28.91
C ALA A 118 -11.82 -32.57 -27.48
N MET A 119 -11.60 -33.45 -26.50
CA MET A 119 -11.43 -33.06 -25.09
C MET A 119 -10.24 -32.09 -24.88
N ARG A 120 -9.10 -32.37 -25.52
CA ARG A 120 -7.92 -31.48 -25.45
C ARG A 120 -8.17 -30.14 -26.14
N GLN A 121 -9.04 -30.09 -27.14
CA GLN A 121 -9.43 -28.86 -27.83
C GLN A 121 -10.57 -28.12 -27.13
N GLY A 122 -11.03 -28.63 -25.99
CA GLY A 122 -11.98 -27.98 -25.13
C GLY A 122 -13.43 -28.44 -25.29
N ALA A 123 -13.71 -29.60 -25.85
CA ALA A 123 -15.02 -30.22 -25.70
C ALA A 123 -15.31 -30.48 -24.22
N ASP A 124 -16.56 -30.33 -23.80
CA ASP A 124 -16.94 -30.56 -22.42
C ASP A 124 -17.11 -32.04 -22.09
N ASP A 125 -17.54 -32.86 -23.11
CA ASP A 125 -17.58 -34.32 -23.04
C ASP A 125 -17.60 -34.89 -24.46
N TYR A 126 -17.43 -36.22 -24.58
CA TYR A 126 -17.66 -36.92 -25.80
C TYR A 126 -18.59 -38.14 -25.58
N LEU A 127 -19.37 -38.47 -26.60
CA LEU A 127 -20.39 -39.50 -26.58
C LEU A 127 -20.09 -40.51 -27.67
N VAL A 128 -20.10 -41.79 -27.34
CA VAL A 128 -19.84 -42.85 -28.31
C VAL A 128 -21.17 -43.37 -28.88
N LYS A 129 -21.30 -43.40 -30.21
CA LYS A 129 -22.48 -43.97 -30.89
C LYS A 129 -22.55 -45.50 -30.67
N PRO A 130 -23.72 -46.10 -30.41
CA PRO A 130 -25.08 -45.53 -30.50
C PRO A 130 -25.41 -44.65 -29.30
N LEU A 131 -26.04 -43.48 -29.54
CA LEU A 131 -26.37 -42.50 -28.54
C LEU A 131 -27.68 -42.82 -27.83
N GLU A 132 -27.63 -42.89 -26.49
CA GLU A 132 -28.80 -43.10 -25.64
C GLU A 132 -29.17 -41.77 -24.94
N ALA A 133 -30.45 -41.50 -24.77
CA ALA A 133 -30.95 -40.25 -24.17
C ALA A 133 -30.36 -40.01 -22.77
N ASP A 134 -30.35 -41.05 -21.91
CA ASP A 134 -29.86 -40.96 -20.53
C ASP A 134 -28.38 -40.59 -20.47
N MET A 135 -27.56 -41.12 -21.40
CA MET A 135 -26.14 -40.80 -21.50
C MET A 135 -25.91 -39.35 -21.91
N ILE A 136 -26.69 -38.86 -22.89
CA ILE A 136 -26.62 -37.48 -23.35
C ILE A 136 -27.00 -36.52 -22.22
N VAL A 137 -28.13 -36.83 -21.56
CA VAL A 137 -28.62 -35.99 -20.42
C VAL A 137 -27.57 -35.92 -19.31
N ALA A 138 -27.01 -37.06 -18.90
CA ALA A 138 -25.99 -37.10 -17.86
C ALA A 138 -24.71 -36.34 -18.24
N SER A 139 -24.28 -36.37 -19.51
CA SER A 139 -23.13 -35.63 -20.01
C SER A 139 -23.42 -34.14 -20.05
N LEU A 140 -24.63 -33.71 -20.49
CA LEU A 140 -25.06 -32.31 -20.45
C LEU A 140 -25.09 -31.76 -19.03
N GLU A 141 -25.66 -32.54 -18.09
CA GLU A 141 -25.72 -32.12 -16.68
C GLU A 141 -24.31 -31.92 -16.09
N ARG A 142 -23.39 -32.83 -16.34
CA ARG A 142 -21.99 -32.69 -15.93
C ARG A 142 -21.33 -31.47 -16.55
N ALA A 143 -21.53 -31.26 -17.85
CA ALA A 143 -20.95 -30.12 -18.57
C ALA A 143 -21.51 -28.76 -18.09
N PHE A 144 -22.81 -28.67 -17.91
CA PHE A 144 -23.45 -27.46 -17.36
C PHE A 144 -22.98 -27.18 -15.93
N HIS A 145 -22.94 -28.18 -15.07
CA HIS A 145 -22.47 -28.03 -13.71
C HIS A 145 -21.01 -27.54 -13.66
N LYS A 146 -20.12 -28.16 -14.47
CA LYS A 146 -18.72 -27.72 -14.60
C LYS A 146 -18.62 -26.26 -15.02
N ARG A 147 -19.36 -25.84 -16.07
CA ARG A 147 -19.39 -24.45 -16.55
C ARG A 147 -19.89 -23.48 -15.50
N GLN A 148 -20.92 -23.85 -14.76
CA GLN A 148 -21.45 -23.05 -13.68
C GLN A 148 -20.44 -22.83 -12.56
N LEU A 149 -19.68 -23.88 -12.19
CA LEU A 149 -18.61 -23.78 -11.20
C LEU A 149 -17.47 -22.88 -11.70
N GLU A 150 -17.00 -23.07 -12.95
CA GLU A 150 -15.97 -22.24 -13.56
C GLU A 150 -16.36 -20.76 -13.56
N GLN A 151 -17.60 -20.45 -13.93
CA GLN A 151 -18.13 -19.09 -13.92
C GLN A 151 -18.22 -18.51 -12.50
N ALA A 152 -18.67 -19.33 -11.53
CA ALA A 152 -18.76 -18.89 -10.14
C ALA A 152 -17.37 -18.60 -9.56
N VAL A 153 -16.37 -19.43 -9.85
CA VAL A 153 -14.97 -19.20 -9.44
C VAL A 153 -14.42 -17.91 -10.05
N GLU A 154 -14.64 -17.68 -11.34
CA GLU A 154 -14.16 -16.47 -12.00
C GLU A 154 -14.83 -15.20 -11.43
N ASN A 155 -16.15 -15.23 -11.23
CA ASN A 155 -16.88 -14.12 -10.59
C ASN A 155 -16.38 -13.86 -9.15
N TYR A 156 -16.08 -14.92 -8.40
CA TYR A 156 -15.54 -14.80 -7.06
C TYR A 156 -14.13 -14.21 -7.06
N ARG A 157 -13.28 -14.63 -8.01
CA ARG A 157 -11.93 -14.10 -8.20
C ARG A 157 -11.96 -12.59 -8.48
N GLN A 158 -12.79 -12.16 -9.43
CA GLN A 158 -12.94 -10.75 -9.78
C GLN A 158 -13.40 -9.93 -8.56
N ARG A 159 -14.38 -10.44 -7.81
CA ARG A 159 -14.88 -9.75 -6.61
C ARG A 159 -13.83 -9.65 -5.51
N LEU A 160 -12.97 -10.67 -5.35
CA LEU A 160 -11.84 -10.61 -4.41
C LEU A 160 -10.82 -9.56 -4.83
N GLU A 161 -10.46 -9.48 -6.11
CA GLU A 161 -9.53 -8.49 -6.64
C GLU A 161 -10.04 -7.05 -6.40
N GLU A 162 -11.33 -6.81 -6.65
CA GLU A 162 -11.97 -5.53 -6.36
C GLU A 162 -11.94 -5.19 -4.85
N MET A 163 -12.27 -6.16 -3.99
CA MET A 163 -12.23 -5.97 -2.54
C MET A 163 -10.81 -5.70 -2.04
N VAL A 164 -9.79 -6.43 -2.53
CA VAL A 164 -8.39 -6.22 -2.16
C VAL A 164 -7.96 -4.81 -2.57
N SER A 165 -8.25 -4.39 -3.79
CA SER A 165 -7.93 -3.05 -4.28
C SER A 165 -8.58 -1.95 -3.43
N ALA A 166 -9.87 -2.07 -3.14
CA ALA A 166 -10.60 -1.11 -2.31
C ALA A 166 -10.06 -1.05 -0.87
N ARG A 167 -9.72 -2.20 -0.27
CA ARG A 167 -9.14 -2.25 1.07
C ARG A 167 -7.73 -1.67 1.13
N THR A 168 -6.92 -1.94 0.12
CA THR A 168 -5.57 -1.36 0.02
C THR A 168 -5.64 0.16 -0.02
N LEU A 169 -6.52 0.72 -0.84
CA LEU A 169 -6.73 2.16 -0.92
C LEU A 169 -7.24 2.76 0.41
N GLN A 170 -8.18 2.09 1.07
CA GLN A 170 -8.66 2.52 2.39
C GLN A 170 -7.55 2.55 3.44
N LEU A 171 -6.69 1.53 3.44
CA LEU A 171 -5.55 1.44 4.36
C LEU A 171 -4.54 2.55 4.11
N GLN A 172 -4.18 2.79 2.86
CA GLN A 172 -3.29 3.89 2.46
C GLN A 172 -3.82 5.25 2.92
N ASN A 173 -5.10 5.51 2.69
CA ASN A 173 -5.74 6.76 3.11
C ASN A 173 -5.78 6.90 4.64
N ALA A 174 -6.01 5.80 5.38
CA ALA A 174 -6.00 5.82 6.84
C ALA A 174 -4.60 6.09 7.38
N LEU A 175 -3.57 5.45 6.82
CA LEU A 175 -2.16 5.69 7.17
C LEU A 175 -1.77 7.14 6.93
N ALA A 176 -2.09 7.69 5.75
CA ALA A 176 -1.79 9.08 5.42
C ALA A 176 -2.46 10.08 6.40
N ARG A 177 -3.69 9.81 6.83
CA ARG A 177 -4.38 10.64 7.85
C ARG A 177 -3.70 10.57 9.21
N ILE A 178 -3.26 9.39 9.63
CA ILE A 178 -2.55 9.21 10.89
C ILE A 178 -1.21 9.96 10.85
N GLU A 179 -0.46 9.83 9.76
CA GLU A 179 0.82 10.52 9.56
C GLU A 179 0.67 12.04 9.56
N SER A 180 -0.35 12.58 8.86
CA SER A 180 -0.67 14.01 8.90
C SER A 180 -1.01 14.46 10.31
N GLY A 181 -1.85 13.72 11.04
CA GLY A 181 -2.22 14.05 12.42
C GLY A 181 -1.03 14.07 13.39
N TYR A 182 -0.05 13.18 13.20
CA TYR A 182 1.21 13.23 13.96
C TYR A 182 2.02 14.48 13.64
N ALA A 183 2.16 14.86 12.36
CA ALA A 183 2.88 16.06 11.94
C ALA A 183 2.24 17.32 12.54
N ASP A 184 0.92 17.45 12.44
CA ASP A 184 0.17 18.58 13.00
C ASP A 184 0.32 18.68 14.53
N THR A 185 0.34 17.54 15.21
CA THR A 185 0.53 17.49 16.67
C THR A 185 1.93 17.93 17.06
N LEU A 186 2.96 17.49 16.34
CA LEU A 186 4.34 17.90 16.58
C LEU A 186 4.55 19.37 16.30
N ASP A 187 3.95 19.91 15.24
CA ASP A 187 4.00 21.34 14.90
C ASP A 187 3.38 22.18 16.01
N ALA A 188 2.19 21.81 16.49
CA ALA A 188 1.53 22.49 17.59
C ALA A 188 2.33 22.44 18.90
N LEU A 189 2.97 21.29 19.21
CA LEU A 189 3.83 21.16 20.38
C LEU A 189 5.09 22.01 20.25
N GLY A 190 5.78 22.00 19.11
CA GLY A 190 6.94 22.84 18.84
C GLY A 190 6.60 24.33 18.97
N ALA A 191 5.49 24.76 18.38
CA ALA A 191 5.01 26.13 18.52
C ALA A 191 4.72 26.53 19.98
N ALA A 192 4.14 25.62 20.77
CA ALA A 192 3.88 25.86 22.20
C ALA A 192 5.18 25.98 23.01
N ILE A 193 6.21 25.21 22.67
CA ILE A 193 7.55 25.29 23.27
C ILE A 193 8.22 26.62 22.92
N ASP A 194 8.22 26.99 21.63
CA ASP A 194 8.76 28.26 21.14
C ASP A 194 8.10 29.46 21.84
N LEU A 195 6.77 29.46 22.04
CA LEU A 195 6.04 30.48 22.76
C LEU A 195 6.45 30.56 24.23
N ARG A 196 6.70 29.43 24.89
CA ARG A 196 7.13 29.40 26.28
C ARG A 196 8.56 29.94 26.46
N ASP A 197 9.46 29.64 25.53
CA ASP A 197 10.87 30.03 25.62
C ASP A 197 11.12 31.53 25.22
N SER A 198 10.07 32.30 24.90
CA SER A 198 10.17 33.68 24.40
C SER A 198 11.09 33.82 23.18
N GLN A 199 11.35 32.73 22.48
CA GLN A 199 12.08 32.74 21.22
C GLN A 199 11.19 33.33 20.12
N THR A 200 11.79 34.01 19.16
CA THR A 200 11.06 34.51 18.00
C THR A 200 10.36 33.36 17.28
N GLY A 201 9.04 33.47 17.08
CA GLY A 201 8.22 32.41 16.53
C GLY A 201 8.83 31.77 15.31
N GLY A 202 8.79 30.40 15.27
CA GLY A 202 9.32 29.58 14.18
C GLY A 202 10.80 29.22 14.28
N HIS A 203 11.44 29.37 15.45
CA HIS A 203 12.81 28.88 15.68
C HIS A 203 12.95 27.38 15.40
N SER A 204 12.17 26.56 16.09
CA SER A 204 12.21 25.10 15.91
C SER A 204 12.02 24.70 14.44
N ARG A 205 11.15 25.41 13.70
CA ARG A 205 10.94 25.20 12.27
C ARG A 205 12.17 25.54 11.43
N ARG A 206 12.81 26.69 11.67
CA ARG A 206 14.00 27.10 10.90
C ARG A 206 15.16 26.15 11.16
N VAL A 207 15.41 25.80 12.43
CA VAL A 207 16.44 24.81 12.82
C VAL A 207 16.18 23.46 12.15
N PHE A 208 14.93 23.00 12.12
CA PHE A 208 14.54 21.79 11.39
C PHE A 208 14.92 21.88 9.90
N LEU A 209 14.52 22.95 9.22
CA LEU A 209 14.77 23.09 7.78
C LEU A 209 16.27 23.16 7.46
N TYR A 210 17.05 23.91 8.25
CA TYR A 210 18.52 23.95 8.11
C TYR A 210 19.15 22.58 8.33
N SER A 211 18.66 21.84 9.32
CA SER A 211 19.15 20.51 9.64
C SER A 211 18.89 19.52 8.51
N ILE A 212 17.71 19.56 7.90
CA ILE A 212 17.36 18.66 6.78
C ILE A 212 18.19 18.96 5.55
N GLU A 213 18.46 20.24 5.26
CA GLU A 213 19.27 20.65 4.12
C GLU A 213 20.73 20.14 4.25
N MET A 214 21.33 20.29 5.43
CA MET A 214 22.64 19.72 5.71
C MET A 214 22.66 18.20 5.64
N LEU A 215 21.62 17.55 6.17
CA LEU A 215 21.52 16.08 6.12
C LEU A 215 21.40 15.55 4.68
N ASN A 216 20.70 16.28 3.80
CA ASN A 216 20.63 15.96 2.37
C ASN A 216 22.00 15.99 1.71
N THR A 217 22.79 17.02 1.98
CA THR A 217 24.18 17.17 1.49
C THR A 217 25.08 16.01 1.99
N LEU A 218 24.80 15.52 3.19
CA LEU A 218 25.52 14.38 3.80
C LEU A 218 24.98 13.01 3.39
N ASN A 219 24.03 12.93 2.43
CA ASN A 219 23.38 11.70 1.98
C ASN A 219 22.74 10.90 3.13
N GLY A 220 22.07 11.61 4.04
CA GLY A 220 21.43 11.00 5.19
C GLY A 220 20.28 10.06 4.82
N THR A 221 20.15 8.98 5.59
CA THR A 221 19.08 7.96 5.40
C THR A 221 17.70 8.52 5.78
N PRO A 222 16.60 7.93 5.26
CA PRO A 222 15.22 8.28 5.67
C PRO A 222 15.01 8.19 7.19
N LYS A 223 15.60 7.18 7.84
CA LYS A 223 15.56 7.02 9.30
C LYS A 223 16.22 8.19 10.02
N GLN A 224 17.41 8.61 9.59
CA GLN A 224 18.11 9.77 10.15
C GLN A 224 17.33 11.06 9.93
N ARG A 225 16.72 11.24 8.76
CA ARG A 225 15.88 12.39 8.45
C ARG A 225 14.69 12.49 9.41
N LYS A 226 13.99 11.37 9.65
CA LYS A 226 12.87 11.32 10.60
C LYS A 226 13.30 11.66 12.03
N SER A 227 14.37 11.05 12.51
CA SER A 227 14.88 11.28 13.87
C SER A 227 15.33 12.74 14.05
N LEU A 228 16.03 13.30 13.06
CA LEU A 228 16.51 14.67 13.08
C LEU A 228 15.35 15.68 13.04
N ALA A 229 14.34 15.42 12.19
CA ALA A 229 13.14 16.26 12.14
C ALA A 229 12.45 16.35 13.51
N MET A 230 12.17 15.19 14.11
CA MET A 230 11.50 15.11 15.40
C MET A 230 12.36 15.64 16.54
N GLY A 231 13.67 15.40 16.50
CA GLY A 231 14.62 15.95 17.47
C GLY A 231 14.68 17.49 17.42
N ALA A 232 14.73 18.07 16.23
CA ALA A 232 14.74 19.52 16.05
C ALA A 232 13.45 20.20 16.54
N TRP A 233 12.28 19.57 16.31
CA TRP A 233 11.00 20.10 16.80
C TRP A 233 10.86 20.03 18.31
N LEU A 234 11.43 19.01 18.96
CA LEU A 234 11.21 18.72 20.38
C LEU A 234 12.44 18.96 21.24
N HIS A 235 13.55 19.52 20.71
CA HIS A 235 14.80 19.63 21.43
C HIS A 235 14.66 20.31 22.79
N ASP A 236 13.82 21.31 22.85
CA ASP A 236 13.59 22.15 24.02
C ASP A 236 12.34 21.76 24.85
N VAL A 237 11.71 20.61 24.57
CA VAL A 237 10.49 20.17 25.29
C VAL A 237 10.69 20.10 26.80
N GLY A 238 11.88 19.79 27.27
CA GLY A 238 12.22 19.76 28.69
C GLY A 238 12.18 21.10 29.39
N LYS A 239 12.22 22.23 28.67
CA LYS A 239 12.06 23.57 29.23
C LYS A 239 10.68 23.79 29.87
N LEU A 240 9.70 22.93 29.52
CA LEU A 240 8.39 22.93 30.20
C LEU A 240 8.49 22.69 31.71
N ALA A 241 9.53 22.01 32.16
CA ALA A 241 9.75 21.72 33.58
C ALA A 241 10.71 22.74 34.27
N ILE A 242 11.28 23.68 33.51
CA ILE A 242 12.17 24.70 34.08
C ILE A 242 11.33 25.79 34.77
N PRO A 243 11.65 26.19 36.00
CA PRO A 243 10.95 27.27 36.72
C PRO A 243 11.00 28.58 35.96
N ASP A 244 9.87 29.32 35.92
CA ASP A 244 9.76 30.59 35.22
C ASP A 244 10.78 31.62 35.69
N ALA A 245 11.11 31.63 37.00
CA ALA A 245 12.13 32.54 37.58
C ALA A 245 13.54 32.33 36.98
N ILE A 246 13.82 31.16 36.43
CA ILE A 246 15.09 30.83 35.77
C ILE A 246 14.95 31.03 34.26
N LEU A 247 13.86 30.50 33.67
CA LEU A 247 13.63 30.55 32.24
C LEU A 247 13.53 31.99 31.71
N PHE A 248 12.82 32.88 32.45
CA PHE A 248 12.58 34.25 32.05
C PHE A 248 13.44 35.27 32.82
N LYS A 249 14.52 34.81 33.43
CA LYS A 249 15.39 35.70 34.19
C LYS A 249 15.99 36.80 33.30
N PRO A 250 15.77 38.10 33.64
CA PRO A 250 16.42 39.17 32.94
C PRO A 250 17.89 39.29 33.34
N GLY A 251 18.79 38.71 32.53
CA GLY A 251 20.22 38.76 32.78
C GLY A 251 20.89 37.37 32.88
N PRO A 252 22.18 37.27 33.16
CA PRO A 252 22.92 36.04 33.20
C PRO A 252 22.47 35.13 34.37
N LEU A 253 22.41 33.81 34.10
CA LEU A 253 22.15 32.80 35.10
C LEU A 253 23.35 32.61 36.05
N THR A 254 23.08 32.44 37.35
CA THR A 254 24.12 31.96 38.29
C THR A 254 24.57 30.57 37.93
N PRO A 255 25.71 30.08 38.47
CA PRO A 255 26.16 28.69 38.25
C PRO A 255 25.10 27.63 38.68
N GLU A 256 24.36 27.88 39.75
CA GLU A 256 23.30 27.02 40.27
C GLU A 256 22.07 27.02 39.33
N GLU A 257 21.64 28.20 38.90
CA GLU A 257 20.54 28.35 37.95
C GLU A 257 20.88 27.72 36.58
N ARG A 258 22.13 27.86 36.15
CA ARG A 258 22.62 27.24 34.94
C ARG A 258 22.52 25.72 35.01
N LYS A 259 22.91 25.09 36.11
CA LYS A 259 22.73 23.65 36.33
C LYS A 259 21.28 23.21 36.25
N ILE A 260 20.35 24.01 36.77
CA ILE A 260 18.92 23.72 36.64
C ILE A 260 18.50 23.87 35.18
N MET A 261 18.88 24.92 34.47
CA MET A 261 18.61 25.10 33.05
C MET A 261 19.12 23.91 32.23
N GLU A 262 20.35 23.45 32.48
CA GLU A 262 20.95 22.32 31.76
C GLU A 262 20.20 20.99 31.94
N THR A 263 19.33 20.87 32.97
CA THR A 263 18.50 19.67 33.16
C THR A 263 17.47 19.46 32.07
N HIS A 264 17.10 20.50 31.30
CA HIS A 264 16.04 20.40 30.29
C HIS A 264 16.35 19.30 29.25
N VAL A 265 17.61 19.11 28.87
CA VAL A 265 18.01 18.06 27.90
C VAL A 265 17.67 16.66 28.42
N ARG A 266 17.91 16.42 29.69
CA ARG A 266 17.61 15.13 30.33
C ARG A 266 16.12 14.93 30.54
N ILE A 267 15.41 15.97 30.99
CA ILE A 267 13.97 15.94 31.18
C ILE A 267 13.28 15.69 29.83
N GLY A 268 13.68 16.41 28.78
CA GLY A 268 13.15 16.24 27.42
C GLY A 268 13.39 14.82 26.90
N TYR A 269 14.59 14.28 27.07
CA TYR A 269 14.91 12.89 26.76
C TYR A 269 13.97 11.90 27.46
N ASP A 270 13.81 12.06 28.80
CA ASP A 270 13.00 11.15 29.62
C ASP A 270 11.50 11.23 29.28
N MET A 271 11.02 12.39 28.80
CA MET A 271 9.66 12.55 28.30
C MET A 271 9.45 11.82 26.97
N VAL A 272 10.37 11.99 26.04
CA VAL A 272 10.20 11.57 24.63
C VAL A 272 10.58 10.10 24.39
N LYS A 273 11.59 9.57 25.07
CA LYS A 273 12.08 8.20 24.89
C LYS A 273 11.05 7.09 25.11
N ARG A 274 9.98 7.39 25.88
CA ARG A 274 8.88 6.43 26.16
C ARG A 274 7.94 6.25 24.98
N ILE A 275 8.03 7.14 23.99
CA ILE A 275 7.21 7.11 22.78
C ILE A 275 8.01 6.39 21.70
N ALA A 276 7.60 5.16 21.36
CA ALA A 276 8.38 4.26 20.53
C ALA A 276 8.89 4.87 19.21
N PHE A 277 8.07 5.66 18.52
CA PHE A 277 8.45 6.28 17.25
C PHE A 277 9.35 7.52 17.39
N LEU A 278 9.55 8.03 18.62
CA LEU A 278 10.43 9.16 18.96
C LEU A 278 11.74 8.73 19.65
N ALA A 279 11.94 7.45 19.89
CA ALA A 279 13.10 6.96 20.65
C ALA A 279 14.45 7.39 20.04
N ASP A 280 14.59 7.33 18.71
CA ASP A 280 15.82 7.79 18.03
C ASP A 280 15.96 9.34 18.10
N ALA A 281 14.86 10.09 18.15
CA ALA A 281 14.88 11.54 18.32
C ALA A 281 15.28 11.94 19.76
N ALA A 282 14.96 11.11 20.76
CA ALA A 282 15.32 11.36 22.15
C ALA A 282 16.85 11.47 22.33
N GLU A 283 17.64 10.68 21.61
CA GLU A 283 19.11 10.77 21.65
C GLU A 283 19.62 12.13 21.14
N ILE A 284 18.95 12.69 20.13
CA ILE A 284 19.26 14.03 19.62
C ILE A 284 18.90 15.08 20.67
N ILE A 285 17.74 14.95 21.32
CA ILE A 285 17.30 15.84 22.40
C ILE A 285 18.29 15.83 23.59
N LEU A 286 18.79 14.64 23.95
CA LEU A 286 19.78 14.54 25.03
C LEU A 286 21.09 15.20 24.69
N ALA A 287 21.54 15.12 23.41
CA ALA A 287 22.89 15.48 23.01
C ALA A 287 22.99 16.81 22.23
N HIS A 288 21.90 17.58 22.07
CA HIS A 288 21.92 18.77 21.20
C HIS A 288 22.80 19.93 21.74
N HIS A 289 23.18 19.92 23.00
CA HIS A 289 24.14 20.84 23.59
C HIS A 289 25.56 20.24 23.76
N GLU A 290 25.79 19.05 23.27
CA GLU A 290 27.15 18.49 23.21
C GLU A 290 27.99 19.25 22.17
N ARG A 291 29.30 19.32 22.39
CA ARG A 291 30.25 20.01 21.54
C ARG A 291 31.35 19.05 21.07
N TRP A 292 31.78 19.21 19.85
CA TRP A 292 32.76 18.30 19.21
C TRP A 292 34.01 18.01 20.08
N ASN A 293 34.50 19.03 20.82
CA ASN A 293 35.68 18.90 21.69
C ASN A 293 35.36 18.31 23.09
N GLY A 294 34.12 17.96 23.38
CA GLY A 294 33.69 17.42 24.68
C GLY A 294 33.41 18.48 25.76
N SER A 295 33.40 19.78 25.41
CA SER A 295 33.06 20.84 26.38
C SER A 295 31.57 21.10 26.54
N GLY A 296 30.73 20.27 25.91
CA GLY A 296 29.27 20.32 25.99
C GLY A 296 28.69 19.62 27.22
N TYR A 297 27.36 19.52 27.25
CA TYR A 297 26.61 18.84 28.30
C TYR A 297 25.43 18.06 27.70
N PRO A 298 24.83 17.08 28.41
CA PRO A 298 25.04 16.70 29.82
C PRO A 298 26.11 15.60 30.02
N GLN A 299 26.61 14.96 28.96
CA GLN A 299 27.46 13.77 29.07
C GLN A 299 28.93 14.07 28.78
N GLY A 300 29.23 15.23 28.14
CA GLY A 300 30.56 15.59 27.68
C GLY A 300 31.08 14.71 26.55
N LEU A 301 30.17 14.25 25.68
CA LEU A 301 30.52 13.41 24.52
C LEU A 301 31.47 14.13 23.58
N LYS A 302 32.37 13.37 22.94
CA LYS A 302 33.43 13.95 22.08
C LYS A 302 33.40 13.30 20.69
N GLY A 303 33.56 14.15 19.68
CA GLY A 303 33.68 13.68 18.30
C GLY A 303 32.46 12.86 17.84
N THR A 304 32.73 11.67 17.32
CA THR A 304 31.70 10.77 16.77
C THR A 304 30.86 10.04 17.83
N GLU A 305 31.17 10.18 19.12
CA GLU A 305 30.28 9.73 20.19
C GLU A 305 28.98 10.53 20.21
N ILE A 306 29.00 11.78 19.73
CA ILE A 306 27.81 12.62 19.57
C ILE A 306 27.01 12.08 18.37
N PRO A 307 25.72 11.78 18.53
CA PRO A 307 24.86 11.35 17.42
C PRO A 307 24.90 12.34 16.25
N LEU A 308 24.94 11.85 14.99
CA LEU A 308 25.03 12.72 13.80
C LEU A 308 23.95 13.80 13.79
N GLY A 309 22.71 13.45 14.17
CA GLY A 309 21.60 14.40 14.24
C GLY A 309 21.87 15.55 15.22
N ALA A 310 22.50 15.28 16.37
CA ALA A 310 22.86 16.33 17.34
C ALA A 310 24.02 17.20 16.83
N ARG A 311 24.99 16.63 16.12
CA ARG A 311 26.07 17.40 15.47
C ARG A 311 25.54 18.36 14.40
N ILE A 312 24.57 17.90 13.59
CA ILE A 312 23.89 18.73 12.58
C ILE A 312 23.05 19.81 13.27
N PHE A 313 22.29 19.43 14.29
CA PHE A 313 21.47 20.34 15.07
C PHE A 313 22.27 21.50 15.68
N ALA A 314 23.43 21.22 16.27
CA ALA A 314 24.30 22.22 16.88
C ALA A 314 24.72 23.33 15.89
N VAL A 315 25.00 22.99 14.64
CA VAL A 315 25.30 23.95 13.57
C VAL A 315 24.03 24.75 13.22
N ALA A 316 22.90 24.05 12.99
CA ALA A 316 21.63 24.66 12.61
C ALA A 316 21.11 25.66 13.66
N ASP A 317 21.17 25.27 14.94
CA ASP A 317 20.77 26.11 16.06
C ASP A 317 21.67 27.36 16.17
N THR A 318 22.98 27.21 16.04
CA THR A 318 23.92 28.33 16.05
C THR A 318 23.64 29.30 14.89
N VAL A 319 23.37 28.79 13.69
CA VAL A 319 23.03 29.60 12.52
C VAL A 319 21.74 30.37 12.77
N ASP A 320 20.69 29.72 13.27
CA ASP A 320 19.43 30.39 13.59
C ASP A 320 19.60 31.43 14.72
N ALA A 321 20.34 31.08 15.76
CA ALA A 321 20.64 32.00 16.87
C ALA A 321 21.36 33.28 16.43
N MET A 322 22.26 33.18 15.47
CA MET A 322 23.00 34.36 14.95
C MET A 322 22.22 35.14 13.94
N THR A 323 21.39 34.52 13.12
CA THR A 323 20.72 35.15 11.98
C THR A 323 19.27 35.55 12.25
N SER A 324 18.75 35.33 13.45
CA SER A 324 17.38 35.74 13.88
C SER A 324 17.43 36.84 14.94
N ASP A 325 16.45 37.74 14.90
CA ASP A 325 16.31 38.76 15.95
C ASP A 325 15.98 38.09 17.29
N ARG A 326 16.68 38.47 18.34
CA ARG A 326 16.43 38.06 19.72
C ARG A 326 16.26 39.30 20.61
N PRO A 327 15.59 39.22 21.77
CA PRO A 327 15.33 40.40 22.63
C PRO A 327 16.59 41.22 22.96
N TYR A 328 17.76 40.60 22.93
CA TYR A 328 19.05 41.21 23.31
C TYR A 328 20.04 41.38 22.16
N HIS A 329 19.65 41.02 20.91
CA HIS A 329 20.58 40.99 19.80
C HIS A 329 19.85 41.01 18.45
N SER A 330 20.23 41.95 17.57
CA SER A 330 19.71 42.00 16.20
C SER A 330 20.34 40.91 15.33
N ALA A 331 19.56 40.42 14.34
CA ALA A 331 20.00 39.42 13.39
C ALA A 331 21.29 39.81 12.66
N LEU A 332 22.27 38.92 12.63
CA LEU A 332 23.49 39.10 11.85
C LEU A 332 23.30 38.57 10.41
N PRO A 333 24.04 39.04 9.42
CA PRO A 333 24.06 38.47 8.10
C PRO A 333 24.53 37.00 8.11
N PHE A 334 24.03 36.17 7.20
CA PHE A 334 24.48 34.76 7.04
C PHE A 334 26.01 34.63 6.90
N GLN A 335 26.67 35.64 6.33
CA GLN A 335 28.13 35.64 6.21
C GLN A 335 28.81 35.60 7.57
N ALA A 336 28.27 36.26 8.59
CA ALA A 336 28.82 36.21 9.95
C ALA A 336 28.67 34.80 10.57
N ALA A 337 27.52 34.13 10.35
CA ALA A 337 27.32 32.75 10.77
C ALA A 337 28.28 31.79 10.07
N ARG A 338 28.52 31.96 8.77
CA ARG A 338 29.51 31.15 8.02
C ARG A 338 30.91 31.26 8.61
N MET A 339 31.37 32.47 8.87
CA MET A 339 32.69 32.72 9.49
C MET A 339 32.78 32.09 10.90
N GLU A 340 31.70 32.12 11.68
CA GLU A 340 31.68 31.50 13.02
C GLU A 340 31.74 29.97 12.94
N ILE A 341 30.98 29.37 12.03
CA ILE A 341 31.01 27.90 11.83
C ILE A 341 32.37 27.45 11.29
N GLU A 342 32.91 28.15 10.30
CA GLU A 342 34.23 27.87 9.74
C GLU A 342 35.36 27.93 10.80
N ARG A 343 35.37 28.99 11.62
CA ARG A 343 36.36 29.19 12.69
C ARG A 343 36.31 28.09 13.75
N ASN A 344 35.12 27.55 14.03
CA ASN A 344 34.90 26.56 15.07
C ASN A 344 34.78 25.13 14.54
N ALA A 345 34.98 24.89 13.24
CA ALA A 345 35.04 23.56 12.65
C ALA A 345 36.18 22.72 13.28
N GLY A 346 35.86 21.50 13.70
CA GLY A 346 36.81 20.62 14.42
C GLY A 346 37.03 21.00 15.90
N ILE A 347 36.45 22.12 16.38
CA ILE A 347 36.52 22.58 17.78
C ILE A 347 35.16 22.41 18.45
N LEU A 348 34.21 23.22 18.10
CA LEU A 348 32.83 23.16 18.64
C LEU A 348 31.93 22.32 17.74
N PHE A 349 32.15 22.34 16.43
CA PHE A 349 31.36 21.66 15.42
C PHE A 349 32.13 20.55 14.73
N ASP A 350 31.42 19.53 14.30
CA ASP A 350 31.98 18.51 13.41
C ASP A 350 32.41 19.14 12.09
N SER A 351 33.66 18.91 11.66
CA SER A 351 34.18 19.47 10.42
C SER A 351 33.36 19.03 9.19
N GLN A 352 32.87 17.77 9.14
CA GLN A 352 32.09 17.29 8.02
C GLN A 352 30.72 18.02 7.94
N VAL A 353 30.11 18.30 9.10
CA VAL A 353 28.85 19.05 9.15
C VAL A 353 29.08 20.52 8.82
N ALA A 354 30.18 21.10 9.30
CA ALA A 354 30.57 22.47 8.96
C ALA A 354 30.81 22.61 7.45
N ASP A 355 31.53 21.67 6.83
CA ASP A 355 31.76 21.65 5.38
C ASP A 355 30.45 21.51 4.59
N ALA A 356 29.52 20.67 5.05
CA ALA A 356 28.20 20.54 4.43
C ALA A 356 27.41 21.87 4.49
N PHE A 357 27.43 22.55 5.63
CA PHE A 357 26.80 23.87 5.77
C PHE A 357 27.45 24.91 4.85
N LEU A 358 28.78 24.97 4.83
CA LEU A 358 29.56 25.92 4.03
C LEU A 358 29.44 25.65 2.52
N GLY A 359 29.19 24.42 2.11
CA GLY A 359 28.99 24.03 0.72
C GLY A 359 27.62 24.46 0.14
N ILE A 360 26.63 24.76 0.99
CA ILE A 360 25.29 25.16 0.54
C ILE A 360 25.28 26.69 0.28
N PRO A 361 24.76 27.14 -0.89
CA PRO A 361 24.68 28.59 -1.23
C PRO A 361 23.82 29.40 -0.26
N ASN A 362 24.14 30.69 -0.09
CA ASN A 362 23.39 31.58 0.78
C ASN A 362 21.94 31.75 0.33
N GLU A 363 21.69 31.74 -0.98
CA GLU A 363 20.34 31.85 -1.58
C GLU A 363 19.42 30.70 -1.10
N THR A 364 19.97 29.50 -0.93
CA THR A 364 19.24 28.35 -0.38
C THR A 364 18.85 28.61 1.07
N TRP A 365 19.78 29.11 1.88
CA TRP A 365 19.50 29.43 3.28
C TRP A 365 18.48 30.55 3.44
N GLU A 366 18.53 31.57 2.59
CA GLU A 366 17.55 32.68 2.58
C GLU A 366 16.17 32.20 2.12
N ALA A 367 16.13 31.29 1.13
CA ALA A 367 14.88 30.68 0.68
C ALA A 367 14.23 29.86 1.80
N THR A 368 15.02 29.10 2.55
CA THR A 368 14.57 28.26 3.67
C THR A 368 13.94 29.07 4.82
N ARG A 369 14.30 30.36 4.97
CA ARG A 369 13.73 31.27 5.99
C ARG A 369 12.34 31.82 5.65
N LYS A 370 11.96 31.82 4.37
CA LYS A 370 10.65 32.37 3.97
C LYS A 370 9.53 31.53 4.58
N PRO A 371 8.41 32.18 4.97
CA PRO A 371 7.26 31.44 5.47
C PRO A 371 6.75 30.50 4.40
N THR A 372 6.88 29.23 4.64
CA THR A 372 6.37 28.17 3.77
C THR A 372 5.13 27.54 4.42
N SER A 373 4.17 27.06 3.65
CA SER A 373 2.91 26.53 4.21
C SER A 373 3.16 25.27 5.04
N ALA A 374 2.31 24.99 6.03
CA ALA A 374 2.32 23.77 6.84
C ALA A 374 2.32 22.46 6.01
N ILE A 375 1.90 22.55 4.75
CA ILE A 375 1.88 21.44 3.77
C ILE A 375 3.29 20.93 3.47
N GLU A 376 4.35 21.76 3.54
CA GLU A 376 5.72 21.31 3.22
C GLU A 376 6.37 20.49 4.34
N ILE A 377 6.03 20.75 5.59
CA ILE A 377 6.52 19.95 6.74
C ILE A 377 5.87 18.58 6.70
N SER A 378 4.56 18.53 6.45
CA SER A 378 3.82 17.30 6.23
C SER A 378 4.39 16.52 5.03
N GLY A 379 4.80 17.18 3.95
CA GLY A 379 5.43 16.58 2.77
C GLY A 379 6.81 15.97 3.06
N VAL A 380 7.64 16.65 3.86
CA VAL A 380 8.95 16.10 4.28
C VAL A 380 8.78 14.89 5.20
N LEU A 381 7.79 14.92 6.11
CA LEU A 381 7.50 13.79 6.98
C LEU A 381 6.80 12.64 6.23
N ALA A 382 5.90 12.93 5.29
CA ALA A 382 5.22 11.93 4.44
C ALA A 382 6.15 11.32 3.38
N GLY A 383 7.08 12.09 2.81
CA GLY A 383 8.13 11.58 1.91
C GLY A 383 9.00 10.50 2.53
N ILE A 384 9.15 10.54 3.86
CA ILE A 384 9.86 9.54 4.66
C ILE A 384 9.12 8.19 4.69
N SER A 385 7.78 8.19 4.62
CA SER A 385 6.95 6.97 4.68
C SER A 385 6.82 6.25 3.34
N ILE A 386 6.83 6.97 2.22
CA ILE A 386 6.67 6.39 0.88
C ILE A 386 7.91 5.58 0.46
N GLU A 387 9.11 5.99 0.87
CA GLU A 387 10.34 5.24 0.58
C GLU A 387 10.44 3.92 1.37
N ASN A 388 9.92 3.85 2.60
CA ASN A 388 9.89 2.62 3.39
C ASN A 388 8.93 1.54 2.82
N SER A 389 7.90 1.93 2.07
CA SER A 389 6.98 0.98 1.42
C SER A 389 7.54 0.41 0.09
N ARG A 390 8.52 1.05 -0.54
CA ARG A 390 9.18 0.55 -1.76
C ARG A 390 10.32 -0.44 -1.47
N GLY A 391 10.93 -0.37 -0.30
CA GLY A 391 12.02 -1.28 0.10
C GLY A 391 11.57 -2.68 0.58
N ALA A 392 10.27 -2.91 0.80
CA ALA A 392 9.73 -4.16 1.32
C ALA A 392 9.14 -5.11 0.26
N ALA A 393 9.19 -4.74 -1.02
CA ALA A 393 8.64 -5.52 -2.13
C ALA A 393 9.73 -5.95 -3.12
N GLU A 394 10.77 -6.68 -2.66
CA GLU A 394 11.51 -7.57 -3.54
C GLU A 394 10.81 -8.93 -3.55
N PRO A 395 10.33 -9.43 -4.69
CA PRO A 395 9.81 -10.78 -4.79
C PRO A 395 11.00 -11.75 -4.66
N ALA A 396 10.89 -12.68 -3.73
CA ALA A 396 11.76 -13.84 -3.67
C ALA A 396 11.77 -14.52 -5.04
N SER A 397 12.91 -14.51 -5.71
CA SER A 397 13.17 -15.32 -6.89
C SER A 397 13.10 -16.80 -6.49
N ASN A 398 12.01 -17.46 -6.87
CA ASN A 398 11.96 -18.92 -6.87
C ASN A 398 12.82 -19.43 -8.03
N ASP A 399 14.10 -19.65 -7.77
CA ASP A 399 14.89 -20.62 -8.52
C ASP A 399 14.46 -22.02 -8.05
N VAL A 400 13.66 -22.68 -8.89
CA VAL A 400 13.49 -24.12 -8.82
C VAL A 400 14.17 -24.71 -10.04
N THR A 401 15.34 -25.27 -9.83
CA THR A 401 16.00 -26.25 -10.69
C THR A 401 15.17 -27.53 -10.81
#